data_0b9fb187e87638c497e5ace1579aff6d
#
_entry.id   0b9fb187e87638c497e5ace1579aff6d
#
_cell.length_a   1.000
_cell.length_b   1.000
_cell.length_c   1.000
_cell.angle_alpha   90.00
_cell.angle_beta   90.00
_cell.angle_gamma   90.00
#
_symmetry.space_group_name_H-M   'P 1'
#
loop_
_entity.id
_entity.type
_entity.pdbx_description
1 polymer ?
#
loop_
_entity_poly.entity_id
_entity_poly.type
_entity_poly.pdbx_seq_one_letter_code
_entity_poly.pdbx_strand_id
1 'polypeptide(L)'
;IFQFNRMLEKLRKKTGQVETMLAITGYLDMAISVGGFRKSLEGYCIPKLEEDTEKAFLHMKKGWHPLLSQPVKNSIRADRGILLTGSNASGKSTFLKMVAVNAVLAQTIHTCAAESYHAPIFQIFSSMALRDSMENGESYYIVEIRSLKRILDAAGERRTPVLCFVDEVLRGTNTVERIAAAT
;
A
#
# COMPACT_ATOMS: atom_id res chain seq x y z
N ILE A 1 33.60 26.45 -21.81
CA ILE A 1 34.13 25.84 -20.58
C ILE A 1 34.19 26.88 -19.45
N PHE A 2 34.78 28.09 -19.64
CA PHE A 2 34.95 29.11 -18.59
C PHE A 2 33.59 29.63 -18.05
N GLN A 3 32.63 29.92 -18.89
CA GLN A 3 31.28 30.34 -18.49
C GLN A 3 30.51 29.23 -17.73
N PHE A 4 30.67 27.99 -18.12
CA PHE A 4 30.05 26.84 -17.46
C PHE A 4 30.61 26.65 -16.02
N ASN A 5 31.94 26.71 -15.85
CA ASN A 5 32.57 26.62 -14.54
C ASN A 5 32.13 27.74 -13.60
N ARG A 6 32.05 28.99 -14.13
CA ARG A 6 31.57 30.15 -13.36
C ARG A 6 30.09 30.00 -12.95
N MET A 7 29.26 29.39 -13.79
CA MET A 7 27.87 29.06 -13.46
C MET A 7 27.82 28.01 -12.37
N LEU A 8 28.60 26.92 -12.47
CA LEU A 8 28.68 25.87 -11.46
C LEU A 8 29.13 26.42 -10.09
N GLU A 9 30.11 27.28 -10.04
CA GLU A 9 30.56 27.93 -8.79
C GLU A 9 29.46 28.78 -8.16
N LYS A 10 28.70 29.52 -8.97
CA LYS A 10 27.55 30.30 -8.48
C LYS A 10 26.44 29.42 -7.96
N LEU A 11 26.14 28.29 -8.62
CA LEU A 11 25.15 27.32 -8.17
C LEU A 11 25.59 26.65 -6.86
N ARG A 12 26.85 26.23 -6.75
CA ARG A 12 27.39 25.63 -5.51
C ARG A 12 27.27 26.56 -4.30
N LYS A 13 27.46 27.87 -4.48
CA LYS A 13 27.29 28.87 -3.42
C LYS A 13 25.83 29.10 -3.02
N LYS A 14 24.87 28.64 -3.85
CA LYS A 14 23.43 28.84 -3.67
C LYS A 14 22.70 27.51 -3.54
N THR A 15 23.38 26.39 -3.29
CA THR A 15 22.79 25.06 -3.22
C THR A 15 21.57 25.02 -2.28
N GLY A 16 21.68 25.56 -1.07
CA GLY A 16 20.54 25.58 -0.13
C GLY A 16 19.34 26.39 -0.63
N GLN A 17 19.55 27.46 -1.42
CA GLN A 17 18.44 28.21 -2.02
C GLN A 17 17.78 27.42 -3.15
N VAL A 18 18.56 26.69 -3.94
CA VAL A 18 18.04 25.81 -5.00
C VAL A 18 17.26 24.64 -4.39
N GLU A 19 17.77 24.01 -3.34
CA GLU A 19 17.07 22.95 -2.60
C GLU A 19 15.73 23.45 -2.02
N THR A 20 15.73 24.63 -1.41
CA THR A 20 14.50 25.27 -0.91
C THR A 20 13.48 25.52 -2.02
N MET A 21 13.93 26.04 -3.17
CA MET A 21 13.06 26.25 -4.35
C MET A 21 12.46 24.91 -4.83
N LEU A 22 13.28 23.88 -4.95
CA LEU A 22 12.83 22.55 -5.37
C LEU A 22 11.82 21.95 -4.38
N ALA A 23 12.07 22.09 -3.08
CA ALA A 23 11.17 21.63 -2.04
C ALA A 23 9.81 22.35 -2.10
N ILE A 24 9.80 23.69 -2.24
CA ILE A 24 8.56 24.47 -2.37
C ILE A 24 7.81 24.09 -3.64
N THR A 25 8.49 23.97 -4.77
CA THR A 25 7.88 23.58 -6.05
C THR A 25 7.28 22.18 -5.97
N GLY A 26 8.04 21.23 -5.39
CA GLY A 26 7.56 19.85 -5.17
C GLY A 26 6.36 19.79 -4.25
N TYR A 27 6.34 20.60 -3.19
CA TYR A 27 5.18 20.68 -2.29
C TYR A 27 3.92 21.21 -3.00
N LEU A 28 4.07 22.25 -3.82
CA LEU A 28 2.96 22.81 -4.61
C LEU A 28 2.45 21.78 -5.64
N ASP A 29 3.35 21.12 -6.35
CA ASP A 29 2.99 20.08 -7.31
C ASP A 29 2.25 18.91 -6.65
N MET A 30 2.74 18.45 -5.49
CA MET A 30 2.07 17.44 -4.68
C MET A 30 0.66 17.90 -4.25
N ALA A 31 0.52 19.14 -3.75
CA ALA A 31 -0.76 19.66 -3.30
C ALA A 31 -1.79 19.76 -4.45
N ILE A 32 -1.34 20.20 -5.64
CA ILE A 32 -2.16 20.25 -6.85
C ILE A 32 -2.57 18.84 -7.29
N SER A 33 -1.63 17.89 -7.30
CA SER A 33 -1.87 16.51 -7.70
C SER A 33 -2.86 15.81 -6.76
N VAL A 34 -2.69 15.96 -5.44
CA VAL A 34 -3.63 15.43 -4.44
C VAL A 34 -5.00 16.08 -4.57
N GLY A 35 -5.06 17.39 -4.77
CA GLY A 35 -6.32 18.12 -5.02
C GLY A 35 -7.04 17.63 -6.28
N GLY A 36 -6.30 17.42 -7.37
CA GLY A 36 -6.79 16.85 -8.62
C GLY A 36 -7.34 15.43 -8.43
N PHE A 37 -6.57 14.58 -7.73
CA PHE A 37 -7.00 13.22 -7.41
C PHE A 37 -8.30 13.21 -6.57
N ARG A 38 -8.37 14.01 -5.50
CA ARG A 38 -9.59 14.12 -4.69
C ARG A 38 -10.79 14.55 -5.51
N LYS A 39 -10.61 15.50 -6.43
CA LYS A 39 -11.68 15.97 -7.32
C LYS A 39 -12.11 14.92 -8.34
N SER A 40 -11.25 13.99 -8.73
CA SER A 40 -11.58 12.90 -9.66
C SER A 40 -12.39 11.78 -9.02
N LEU A 41 -12.42 11.68 -7.69
CA LEU A 41 -13.21 10.69 -6.96
C LEU A 41 -14.67 11.12 -6.86
N GLU A 42 -15.61 10.16 -6.88
CA GLU A 42 -17.04 10.40 -6.58
C GLU A 42 -17.29 10.92 -5.16
N GLY A 43 -16.30 10.85 -4.31
CA GLY A 43 -16.25 11.30 -2.93
C GLY A 43 -14.99 10.77 -2.28
N TYR A 44 -14.66 11.24 -1.11
CA TYR A 44 -13.53 10.73 -0.32
C TYR A 44 -13.73 11.09 1.15
N CYS A 45 -13.01 10.42 2.03
CA CYS A 45 -12.88 10.86 3.41
C CYS A 45 -11.42 11.13 3.78
N ILE A 46 -11.23 11.96 4.79
CA ILE A 46 -9.97 12.11 5.49
C ILE A 46 -9.90 10.97 6.51
N PRO A 47 -8.88 10.10 6.47
CA PRO A 47 -8.76 8.99 7.41
C PRO A 47 -8.49 9.47 8.82
N LYS A 48 -9.04 8.77 9.80
CA LYS A 48 -8.60 8.87 11.19
C LYS A 48 -7.48 7.84 11.39
N LEU A 49 -6.25 8.32 11.56
CA LEU A 49 -5.08 7.48 11.84
C LEU A 49 -4.72 7.59 13.31
N GLU A 50 -4.46 6.46 13.96
CA GLU A 50 -3.97 6.41 15.32
C GLU A 50 -2.46 6.14 15.30
N GLU A 51 -1.73 7.02 15.96
CA GLU A 51 -0.30 6.90 16.19
C GLU A 51 -0.06 6.18 17.52
N ASP A 52 1.11 5.57 17.66
CA ASP A 52 1.59 4.95 18.92
C ASP A 52 0.63 3.91 19.55
N THR A 53 -0.08 3.15 18.73
CA THR A 53 -0.92 2.04 19.21
C THR A 53 -0.34 0.68 18.76
N GLU A 54 -0.29 -0.27 19.67
CA GLU A 54 0.06 -1.66 19.38
C GLU A 54 -1.14 -2.46 18.84
N LYS A 55 -2.35 -1.90 18.94
CA LYS A 55 -3.56 -2.59 18.49
C LYS A 55 -3.72 -2.52 16.99
N ALA A 56 -3.72 -3.67 16.34
CA ALA A 56 -4.05 -3.79 14.93
C ALA A 56 -5.57 -3.84 14.75
N PHE A 57 -6.14 -2.82 14.12
CA PHE A 57 -7.54 -2.81 13.70
C PHE A 57 -7.69 -1.98 12.40
N LEU A 58 -8.70 -2.28 11.61
CA LEU A 58 -9.05 -1.50 10.42
C LEU A 58 -10.56 -1.45 10.26
N HIS A 59 -11.12 -0.26 10.33
CA HIS A 59 -12.53 0.00 10.11
C HIS A 59 -12.70 0.90 8.90
N MET A 60 -13.34 0.41 7.85
CA MET A 60 -13.65 1.18 6.65
C MET A 60 -15.11 0.98 6.28
N LYS A 61 -15.83 2.07 6.03
CA LYS A 61 -17.23 2.05 5.65
C LYS A 61 -17.40 2.49 4.21
N LYS A 62 -18.14 1.69 3.43
CA LYS A 62 -18.43 1.93 2.02
C LYS A 62 -17.19 2.34 1.21
N GLY A 63 -16.08 1.63 1.41
CA GLY A 63 -14.88 1.81 0.61
C GLY A 63 -15.05 1.26 -0.80
N TRP A 64 -14.36 1.85 -1.76
CA TRP A 64 -14.33 1.39 -3.16
C TRP A 64 -12.93 1.48 -3.75
N HIS A 65 -12.73 0.78 -4.84
CA HIS A 65 -11.46 0.82 -5.57
C HIS A 65 -11.43 2.04 -6.50
N PRO A 66 -10.51 3.00 -6.30
CA PRO A 66 -10.55 4.29 -7.01
C PRO A 66 -10.32 4.19 -8.52
N LEU A 67 -9.76 3.10 -9.02
CA LEU A 67 -9.48 2.89 -10.45
C LEU A 67 -10.62 2.17 -11.20
N LEU A 68 -11.71 1.80 -10.52
CA LEU A 68 -12.85 1.15 -11.18
C LEU A 68 -13.89 2.21 -11.56
N SER A 69 -14.43 2.13 -12.77
CA SER A 69 -15.45 3.06 -13.27
C SER A 69 -16.81 2.87 -12.58
N GLN A 70 -17.13 1.67 -12.15
CA GLN A 70 -18.37 1.34 -11.43
C GLN A 70 -18.03 0.44 -10.23
N PRO A 71 -17.42 1.01 -9.18
CA PRO A 71 -16.99 0.22 -8.05
C PRO A 71 -18.15 -0.19 -7.15
N VAL A 72 -18.15 -1.43 -6.69
CA VAL A 72 -19.03 -1.87 -5.60
C VAL A 72 -18.48 -1.37 -4.28
N LYS A 73 -19.27 -0.61 -3.51
CA LYS A 73 -18.87 -0.07 -2.20
C LYS A 73 -19.02 -1.16 -1.13
N ASN A 74 -17.93 -1.45 -0.43
CA ASN A 74 -17.87 -2.47 0.61
C ASN A 74 -17.39 -1.88 1.93
N SER A 75 -17.84 -2.48 3.04
CA SER A 75 -17.39 -2.12 4.38
C SER A 75 -16.60 -3.27 5.00
N ILE A 76 -15.61 -2.95 5.81
CA ILE A 76 -14.84 -3.93 6.57
C ILE A 76 -14.62 -3.42 7.99
N ARG A 77 -14.73 -4.33 8.95
CA ARG A 77 -14.30 -4.16 10.31
C ARG A 77 -13.39 -5.32 10.68
N ALA A 78 -12.12 -5.04 10.80
CA ALA A 78 -11.08 -6.01 11.12
C ALA A 78 -10.44 -5.62 12.46
N ASP A 79 -10.74 -6.36 13.51
CA ASP A 79 -10.10 -6.23 14.83
C ASP A 79 -9.12 -7.42 15.07
N ARG A 80 -8.94 -8.27 14.06
CA ARG A 80 -8.07 -9.47 14.01
C ARG A 80 -7.88 -9.91 12.57
N GLY A 81 -7.08 -10.96 12.34
CA GLY A 81 -6.94 -11.57 11.02
C GLY A 81 -8.29 -12.00 10.43
N ILE A 82 -8.46 -11.78 9.13
CA ILE A 82 -9.68 -12.12 8.38
C ILE A 82 -9.33 -13.11 7.27
N LEU A 83 -10.04 -14.23 7.23
CA LEU A 83 -10.03 -15.15 6.11
C LEU A 83 -11.20 -14.84 5.17
N LEU A 84 -10.89 -14.43 3.94
CA LEU A 84 -11.88 -14.13 2.91
C LEU A 84 -12.12 -15.36 2.04
N THR A 85 -13.32 -15.90 2.08
CA THR A 85 -13.75 -17.08 1.29
C THR A 85 -14.79 -16.69 0.24
N GLY A 86 -14.89 -17.49 -0.82
CA GLY A 86 -15.88 -17.29 -1.89
C GLY A 86 -15.44 -17.99 -3.17
N SER A 87 -16.37 -18.13 -4.12
CA SER A 87 -16.11 -18.73 -5.43
C SER A 87 -15.10 -17.93 -6.25
N ASN A 88 -14.49 -18.55 -7.28
CA ASN A 88 -13.68 -17.82 -8.24
C ASN A 88 -14.53 -16.77 -8.96
N ALA A 89 -13.90 -15.64 -9.30
CA ALA A 89 -14.57 -14.47 -9.89
C ALA A 89 -15.61 -13.75 -8.99
N SER A 90 -15.68 -14.07 -7.69
CA SER A 90 -16.60 -13.38 -6.74
C SER A 90 -16.12 -11.99 -6.30
N GLY A 91 -14.95 -11.53 -6.78
CA GLY A 91 -14.40 -10.23 -6.42
C GLY A 91 -13.48 -10.20 -5.20
N LYS A 92 -13.05 -11.36 -4.66
CA LYS A 92 -12.13 -11.45 -3.50
C LYS A 92 -10.86 -10.62 -3.69
N SER A 93 -10.13 -10.84 -4.77
CA SER A 93 -8.90 -10.11 -5.06
C SER A 93 -9.12 -8.62 -5.29
N THR A 94 -10.26 -8.23 -5.87
CA THR A 94 -10.66 -6.82 -6.03
C THR A 94 -10.94 -6.19 -4.68
N PHE A 95 -11.60 -6.91 -3.78
CA PHE A 95 -11.85 -6.45 -2.41
C PHE A 95 -10.55 -6.26 -1.63
N LEU A 96 -9.62 -7.23 -1.68
CA LEU A 96 -8.30 -7.11 -1.05
C LEU A 96 -7.52 -5.91 -1.58
N LYS A 97 -7.49 -5.73 -2.90
CA LYS A 97 -6.83 -4.58 -3.55
C LYS A 97 -7.49 -3.26 -3.15
N MET A 98 -8.80 -3.21 -3.06
CA MET A 98 -9.55 -2.04 -2.61
C MET A 98 -9.12 -1.63 -1.18
N VAL A 99 -9.05 -2.58 -0.25
CA VAL A 99 -8.61 -2.31 1.12
C VAL A 99 -7.14 -1.87 1.15
N ALA A 100 -6.27 -2.58 0.43
CA ALA A 100 -4.84 -2.29 0.37
C ALA A 100 -4.55 -0.89 -0.19
N VAL A 101 -5.18 -0.52 -1.31
CA VAL A 101 -5.00 0.80 -1.94
C VAL A 101 -5.49 1.90 -1.01
N ASN A 102 -6.65 1.74 -0.37
CA ASN A 102 -7.15 2.74 0.59
C ASN A 102 -6.23 2.87 1.81
N ALA A 103 -5.64 1.78 2.32
CA ALA A 103 -4.67 1.85 3.41
C ALA A 103 -3.39 2.61 3.02
N VAL A 104 -2.89 2.40 1.80
CA VAL A 104 -1.74 3.16 1.27
C VAL A 104 -2.09 4.64 1.10
N LEU A 105 -3.23 4.96 0.47
CA LEU A 105 -3.68 6.34 0.26
C LEU A 105 -3.93 7.08 1.58
N ALA A 106 -4.46 6.38 2.60
CA ALA A 106 -4.65 6.92 3.94
C ALA A 106 -3.33 7.44 4.53
N GLN A 107 -2.27 6.66 4.45
CA GLN A 107 -0.98 6.94 5.09
C GLN A 107 -0.08 7.86 4.25
N THR A 108 -0.30 7.96 2.94
CA THR A 108 0.54 8.77 2.05
C THR A 108 -0.03 10.15 1.79
N ILE A 109 -1.30 10.24 1.39
CA ILE A 109 -1.94 11.50 0.98
C ILE A 109 -3.16 11.87 1.82
N HIS A 110 -3.37 11.23 2.96
CA HIS A 110 -4.50 11.46 3.87
C HIS A 110 -5.85 11.50 3.11
N THR A 111 -6.08 10.50 2.26
CA THR A 111 -7.29 10.41 1.43
C THR A 111 -7.70 8.96 1.27
N CYS A 112 -8.98 8.66 1.48
CA CYS A 112 -9.53 7.34 1.23
C CYS A 112 -10.75 7.45 0.32
N ALA A 113 -10.84 6.56 -0.67
CA ALA A 113 -12.05 6.32 -1.45
C ALA A 113 -13.04 5.50 -0.60
N ALA A 114 -13.64 6.14 0.40
CA ALA A 114 -14.54 5.55 1.39
C ALA A 114 -15.42 6.63 2.04
N GLU A 115 -16.50 6.20 2.70
CA GLU A 115 -17.32 7.09 3.55
C GLU A 115 -16.59 7.41 4.86
N SER A 116 -15.89 6.44 5.44
CA SER A 116 -15.01 6.65 6.61
C SER A 116 -13.89 5.60 6.63
N TYR A 117 -12.75 5.98 7.20
CA TYR A 117 -11.60 5.12 7.41
C TYR A 117 -10.99 5.44 8.78
N HIS A 118 -10.78 4.38 9.59
CA HIS A 118 -10.17 4.49 10.92
C HIS A 118 -9.25 3.29 11.16
N ALA A 119 -7.99 3.53 11.38
CA ALA A 119 -6.98 2.50 11.58
C ALA A 119 -5.72 3.09 12.24
N PRO A 120 -4.82 2.29 12.80
CA PRO A 120 -3.47 2.73 13.12
C PRO A 120 -2.63 2.95 11.87
N ILE A 121 -1.43 3.51 12.06
CA ILE A 121 -0.39 3.50 11.03
C ILE A 121 0.17 2.08 10.94
N PHE A 122 0.17 1.51 9.74
CA PHE A 122 0.61 0.15 9.47
C PHE A 122 1.93 0.09 8.72
N GLN A 123 2.70 -0.96 8.96
CA GLN A 123 3.59 -1.51 7.95
C GLN A 123 2.76 -2.37 7.00
N ILE A 124 2.66 -1.94 5.73
CA ILE A 124 1.79 -2.60 4.75
C ILE A 124 2.60 -3.57 3.89
N PHE A 125 2.16 -4.83 3.85
CA PHE A 125 2.75 -5.88 3.04
C PHE A 125 1.71 -6.49 2.11
N SER A 126 2.18 -6.99 0.95
CA SER A 126 1.34 -7.68 -0.02
C SER A 126 2.06 -8.90 -0.57
N SER A 127 1.36 -10.02 -0.61
CA SER A 127 1.71 -11.24 -1.34
C SER A 127 0.54 -11.60 -2.24
N MET A 128 0.27 -10.73 -3.23
CA MET A 128 -0.81 -10.87 -4.21
C MET A 128 -0.26 -10.79 -5.62
N ALA A 129 -0.72 -11.66 -6.52
CA ALA A 129 -0.38 -11.64 -7.94
C ALA A 129 1.14 -11.56 -8.21
N LEU A 130 1.91 -12.36 -7.48
CA LEU A 130 3.34 -12.48 -7.72
C LEU A 130 3.57 -12.99 -9.15
N ARG A 131 4.55 -12.40 -9.84
CA ARG A 131 4.97 -12.82 -11.19
C ARG A 131 6.25 -13.63 -11.08
N ASP A 132 6.40 -14.61 -11.98
CA ASP A 132 7.68 -15.29 -12.13
C ASP A 132 8.77 -14.27 -12.44
N SER A 133 9.84 -14.27 -11.66
CA SER A 133 11.02 -13.48 -11.95
C SER A 133 11.91 -14.28 -12.90
N MET A 134 11.58 -14.28 -14.20
CA MET A 134 12.39 -14.95 -15.21
C MET A 134 13.83 -14.42 -15.25
N GLU A 135 14.04 -13.18 -14.84
CA GLU A 135 15.37 -12.57 -14.82
C GLU A 135 16.31 -13.18 -13.78
N ASN A 136 15.78 -13.71 -12.67
CA ASN A 136 16.58 -14.28 -11.59
C ASN A 136 16.55 -15.84 -11.55
N GLY A 137 15.82 -16.50 -12.45
CA GLY A 137 15.70 -17.95 -12.48
C GLY A 137 15.03 -18.56 -11.24
N GLU A 138 14.36 -17.74 -10.42
CA GLU A 138 13.68 -18.19 -9.22
C GLU A 138 12.27 -18.68 -9.53
N SER A 139 11.90 -19.84 -8.98
CA SER A 139 10.55 -20.35 -9.11
C SER A 139 9.56 -19.47 -8.33
N TYR A 140 8.33 -19.36 -8.83
CA TYR A 140 7.21 -18.67 -8.20
C TYR A 140 7.06 -19.02 -6.71
N TYR A 141 7.26 -20.31 -6.38
CA TYR A 141 7.18 -20.82 -5.02
C TYR A 141 8.20 -20.17 -4.06
N ILE A 142 9.46 -20.04 -4.49
CA ILE A 142 10.52 -19.43 -3.67
C ILE A 142 10.25 -17.95 -3.41
N VAL A 143 9.75 -17.22 -4.43
CA VAL A 143 9.39 -15.80 -4.30
C VAL A 143 8.25 -15.64 -3.30
N GLU A 144 7.26 -16.53 -3.35
CA GLU A 144 6.12 -16.53 -2.42
C GLU A 144 6.56 -16.82 -0.98
N ILE A 145 7.38 -17.84 -0.75
CA ILE A 145 7.93 -18.17 0.57
C ILE A 145 8.73 -17.00 1.15
N ARG A 146 9.58 -16.34 0.36
CA ARG A 146 10.33 -15.16 0.80
C ARG A 146 9.40 -13.99 1.16
N SER A 147 8.32 -13.80 0.41
CA SER A 147 7.32 -12.78 0.71
C SER A 147 6.62 -13.05 2.04
N LEU A 148 6.19 -14.30 2.27
CA LEU A 148 5.56 -14.69 3.53
C LEU A 148 6.53 -14.58 4.70
N LYS A 149 7.80 -15.03 4.54
CA LYS A 149 8.82 -14.88 5.57
C LYS A 149 9.01 -13.42 5.97
N ARG A 150 9.13 -12.50 5.00
CA ARG A 150 9.27 -11.06 5.27
C ARG A 150 8.08 -10.50 6.08
N ILE A 151 6.85 -10.98 5.82
CA ILE A 151 5.66 -10.60 6.58
C ILE A 151 5.76 -11.10 8.02
N LEU A 152 6.16 -12.37 8.21
CA LEU A 152 6.31 -12.97 9.55
C LEU A 152 7.40 -12.29 10.36
N ASP A 153 8.56 -12.01 9.75
CA ASP A 153 9.66 -11.31 10.41
C ASP A 153 9.21 -9.93 10.89
N ALA A 154 8.52 -9.15 10.03
CA ALA A 154 7.97 -7.84 10.40
C ALA A 154 6.92 -7.93 11.52
N ALA A 155 6.05 -8.92 11.49
CA ALA A 155 5.04 -9.14 12.54
C ALA A 155 5.67 -9.51 13.89
N GLY A 156 6.85 -10.13 13.89
CA GLY A 156 7.62 -10.48 15.08
C GLY A 156 8.24 -9.28 15.80
N GLU A 157 8.53 -8.19 15.09
CA GLU A 157 9.20 -6.99 15.65
C GLU A 157 8.33 -6.14 16.60
N ARG A 158 7.01 -6.30 16.57
CA ARG A 158 6.00 -5.66 17.46
C ARG A 158 6.10 -4.13 17.65
N ARG A 159 6.82 -3.42 16.80
CA ARG A 159 6.98 -1.96 16.91
C ARG A 159 5.84 -1.18 16.29
N THR A 160 5.31 -1.69 15.19
CA THR A 160 4.23 -1.05 14.42
C THR A 160 3.29 -2.15 13.94
N PRO A 161 1.96 -1.96 14.03
CA PRO A 161 1.00 -2.93 13.52
C PRO A 161 1.28 -3.29 12.05
N VAL A 162 1.20 -4.58 11.73
CA VAL A 162 1.39 -5.09 10.37
C VAL A 162 0.02 -5.32 9.72
N LEU A 163 -0.16 -4.78 8.52
CA LEU A 163 -1.30 -5.05 7.66
C LEU A 163 -0.81 -5.83 6.43
N CYS A 164 -1.14 -7.09 6.33
CA CYS A 164 -0.75 -7.93 5.21
C CYS A 164 -1.95 -8.39 4.39
N PHE A 165 -1.76 -8.43 3.08
CA PHE A 165 -2.72 -8.92 2.10
C PHE A 165 -2.11 -10.11 1.37
N VAL A 166 -2.70 -11.28 1.55
CA VAL A 166 -2.25 -12.53 0.93
C VAL A 166 -3.40 -13.10 0.11
N ASP A 167 -3.17 -13.35 -1.15
CA ASP A 167 -4.15 -13.95 -2.07
C ASP A 167 -3.59 -15.26 -2.62
N GLU A 168 -4.37 -16.33 -2.55
CA GLU A 168 -4.04 -17.66 -3.06
C GLU A 168 -2.68 -18.21 -2.58
N VAL A 169 -2.56 -18.44 -1.26
CA VAL A 169 -1.32 -18.94 -0.62
C VAL A 169 -0.76 -20.18 -1.30
N LEU A 170 0.55 -20.15 -1.64
CA LEU A 170 1.32 -21.26 -2.17
C LEU A 170 0.73 -21.89 -3.45
N ARG A 171 0.31 -21.05 -4.39
CA ARG A 171 -0.32 -21.45 -5.64
C ARG A 171 0.59 -22.31 -6.53
N GLY A 172 1.90 -22.14 -6.42
CA GLY A 172 2.90 -22.83 -7.27
C GLY A 172 3.24 -24.24 -6.83
N THR A 173 2.60 -24.82 -5.78
CA THR A 173 2.94 -26.13 -5.27
C THR A 173 1.75 -27.07 -5.15
N ASN A 174 2.03 -28.38 -4.89
CA ASN A 174 1.00 -29.39 -4.71
C ASN A 174 0.22 -29.22 -3.39
N THR A 175 -0.93 -29.88 -3.27
CA THR A 175 -1.84 -29.70 -2.13
C THR A 175 -1.22 -30.13 -0.79
N VAL A 176 -0.35 -31.16 -0.78
CA VAL A 176 0.28 -31.66 0.44
C VAL A 176 1.29 -30.67 0.98
N GLU A 177 2.12 -30.11 0.11
CA GLU A 177 3.10 -29.07 0.48
C GLU A 177 2.42 -27.78 0.91
N ARG A 178 1.28 -27.42 0.28
CA ARG A 178 0.46 -26.25 0.69
C ARG A 178 -0.05 -26.39 2.12
N ILE A 179 -0.56 -27.57 2.48
CA ILE A 179 -1.04 -27.84 3.85
C ILE A 179 0.12 -27.79 4.83
N ALA A 180 1.25 -28.45 4.51
CA ALA A 180 2.41 -28.49 5.40
C ALA A 180 3.06 -27.11 5.65
N ALA A 181 2.99 -26.22 4.69
CA ALA A 181 3.55 -24.87 4.84
C ALA A 181 2.54 -23.85 5.45
N ALA A 182 1.25 -24.19 5.53
CA ALA A 182 0.21 -23.35 6.10
C ALA A 182 -0.12 -23.70 7.57
N THR A 183 0.44 -24.80 8.11
CA THR A 183 0.33 -25.23 9.51
C THR A 183 1.57 -24.85 10.31
#